data_d18cae7c28c6c16eaa33f1c11eae0083
#
_entry.id   d18cae7c28c6c16eaa33f1c11eae0083
#
_cell.length_a   1.000
_cell.length_b   1.000
_cell.length_c   1.000
_cell.angle_alpha   90.00
_cell.angle_beta   90.00
_cell.angle_gamma   90.00
#
_symmetry.space_group_name_H-M   'P 1'
#
loop_
_entity.id
_entity.type
_entity.pdbx_description
1 polymer ?
#
loop_
_entity_poly.entity_id
_entity_poly.type
_entity_poly.pdbx_seq_one_letter_code
_entity_poly.pdbx_strand_id
1 'polypeptide(L)'
;LKSGLEAQFEEVKAKGLKLDMSRGKPSADQLNLSMGMMDTLTSGVDLTCEDGVDCRNYGGLDGIDEAKQLLADMMEVPKDNVIIFGNSSLNVMYDTVARAMTHGIMGSTPWCKLDKVKFLCPVPGYDRHFAITEHFGIEMINIPMNSDGPDIETIKKHLQDESVKGMFCVPKYSNPQGITYSDDIIKAIASLTPAAKDFRIIYDNAYCVHDLNEHGDTLLNIFNELPKYQHEDMVIMVASTSKISFAGAGVSCLLYT
;
A
#
# COMPACT_ATOMS: atom_id res chain seq x y z
N LEU A 1 42.27 -4.21 -9.12
CA LEU A 1 40.83 -3.88 -8.88
C LEU A 1 40.69 -2.81 -7.82
N LYS A 2 41.22 -2.97 -6.59
CA LYS A 2 41.09 -2.03 -5.48
C LYS A 2 41.59 -0.63 -5.82
N SER A 3 42.82 -0.53 -6.35
CA SER A 3 43.41 0.78 -6.73
C SER A 3 42.64 1.51 -7.83
N GLY A 4 42.01 0.79 -8.76
CA GLY A 4 41.15 1.39 -9.78
C GLY A 4 39.85 1.96 -9.19
N LEU A 5 39.23 1.25 -8.25
CA LEU A 5 38.05 1.72 -7.56
C LEU A 5 38.32 2.93 -6.63
N GLU A 6 39.48 2.93 -5.96
CA GLU A 6 39.93 4.05 -5.15
C GLU A 6 40.14 5.32 -6.01
N ALA A 7 40.75 5.18 -7.19
CA ALA A 7 40.94 6.29 -8.13
C ALA A 7 39.59 6.86 -8.62
N GLN A 8 38.65 6.00 -8.99
CA GLN A 8 37.29 6.42 -9.40
C GLN A 8 36.55 7.11 -8.26
N PHE A 9 36.67 6.60 -7.04
CA PHE A 9 36.06 7.23 -5.86
C PHE A 9 36.59 8.64 -5.63
N GLU A 10 37.91 8.84 -5.67
CA GLU A 10 38.52 10.17 -5.49
C GLU A 10 38.19 11.13 -6.66
N GLU A 11 38.04 10.63 -7.88
CA GLU A 11 37.56 11.43 -9.03
C GLU A 11 36.13 11.93 -8.81
N VAL A 12 35.20 11.05 -8.38
CA VAL A 12 33.79 11.44 -8.10
C VAL A 12 33.72 12.38 -6.91
N LYS A 13 34.50 12.14 -5.87
CA LYS A 13 34.58 12.98 -4.67
C LYS A 13 35.10 14.39 -5.00
N ALA A 14 36.08 14.49 -5.91
CA ALA A 14 36.63 15.78 -6.37
C ALA A 14 35.60 16.65 -7.10
N LYS A 15 34.53 16.06 -7.66
CA LYS A 15 33.44 16.78 -8.31
C LYS A 15 32.60 17.59 -7.31
N GLY A 16 32.74 17.41 -6.00
CA GLY A 16 32.05 18.16 -4.95
C GLY A 16 30.55 18.06 -5.00
N LEU A 17 30.00 16.95 -5.54
CA LEU A 17 28.55 16.77 -5.70
C LEU A 17 27.86 16.74 -4.33
N LYS A 18 26.76 17.48 -4.23
CA LYS A 18 25.86 17.50 -3.06
C LYS A 18 24.58 16.74 -3.42
N LEU A 19 24.67 15.41 -3.45
CA LEU A 19 23.54 14.53 -3.78
C LEU A 19 23.03 13.89 -2.50
N ASP A 20 21.70 13.92 -2.34
CA ASP A 20 21.00 13.21 -1.26
C ASP A 20 20.26 12.00 -1.87
N MET A 21 20.70 10.80 -1.50
CA MET A 21 20.10 9.54 -1.91
C MET A 21 19.29 8.88 -0.78
N SER A 22 19.13 9.56 0.35
CA SER A 22 18.45 8.99 1.53
C SER A 22 16.95 8.81 1.32
N ARG A 23 16.33 9.58 0.40
CA ARG A 23 14.90 9.51 0.07
C ARG A 23 14.67 9.83 -1.40
N GLY A 24 13.89 8.99 -2.08
CA GLY A 24 13.32 9.33 -3.38
C GLY A 24 12.30 10.47 -3.23
N LYS A 25 12.54 11.59 -3.89
CA LYS A 25 11.61 12.73 -3.95
C LYS A 25 11.53 13.19 -5.40
N PRO A 26 10.34 13.54 -5.92
CA PRO A 26 10.24 14.16 -7.22
C PRO A 26 10.98 15.50 -7.22
N SER A 27 11.63 15.83 -8.34
CA SER A 27 12.25 17.13 -8.55
C SER A 27 11.18 18.23 -8.74
N ALA A 28 11.58 19.49 -8.66
CA ALA A 28 10.68 20.60 -8.94
C ALA A 28 10.07 20.51 -10.35
N ASP A 29 10.87 20.12 -11.36
CA ASP A 29 10.38 19.98 -12.73
C ASP A 29 9.34 18.87 -12.87
N GLN A 30 9.51 17.75 -12.17
CA GLN A 30 8.50 16.69 -12.13
C GLN A 30 7.20 17.16 -11.45
N LEU A 31 7.29 17.90 -10.36
CA LEU A 31 6.12 18.48 -9.69
C LEU A 31 5.41 19.52 -10.58
N ASN A 32 6.16 20.31 -11.34
CA ASN A 32 5.63 21.32 -12.26
C ASN A 32 4.74 20.70 -13.36
N LEU A 33 4.92 19.43 -13.72
CA LEU A 33 4.06 18.74 -14.69
C LEU A 33 2.58 18.72 -14.24
N SER A 34 2.33 18.72 -12.95
CA SER A 34 0.98 18.65 -12.37
C SER A 34 0.44 20.03 -11.96
N MET A 35 1.20 21.14 -12.18
CA MET A 35 0.78 22.47 -11.72
C MET A 35 -0.53 22.95 -12.31
N GLY A 36 -0.87 22.55 -13.56
CA GLY A 36 -2.16 22.88 -14.18
C GLY A 36 -3.39 22.41 -13.41
N MET A 37 -3.23 21.41 -12.51
CA MET A 37 -4.32 20.98 -11.63
C MET A 37 -4.77 22.09 -10.67
N MET A 38 -3.88 23.00 -10.30
CA MET A 38 -4.21 24.09 -9.38
C MET A 38 -5.15 25.12 -10.01
N ASP A 39 -5.18 25.20 -11.35
CA ASP A 39 -6.03 26.14 -12.08
C ASP A 39 -7.46 25.62 -12.28
N THR A 40 -7.72 24.36 -11.93
CA THR A 40 -9.06 23.77 -12.06
C THR A 40 -10.03 24.23 -10.97
N LEU A 41 -9.52 24.63 -9.80
CA LEU A 41 -10.33 25.07 -8.65
C LEU A 41 -10.24 26.59 -8.48
N THR A 42 -11.06 27.31 -9.21
CA THR A 42 -11.17 28.77 -9.11
C THR A 42 -12.49 29.18 -8.46
N SER A 43 -12.62 30.44 -8.03
CA SER A 43 -13.85 30.97 -7.41
C SER A 43 -15.09 30.95 -8.32
N GLY A 44 -14.91 30.74 -9.62
CA GLY A 44 -16.01 30.67 -10.59
C GLY A 44 -16.41 29.24 -10.99
N VAL A 45 -15.77 28.23 -10.43
CA VAL A 45 -16.08 26.82 -10.74
C VAL A 45 -17.23 26.33 -9.89
N ASP A 46 -18.16 25.59 -10.50
CA ASP A 46 -19.16 24.83 -9.77
C ASP A 46 -18.46 23.69 -9.02
N LEU A 47 -18.66 23.65 -7.71
CA LEU A 47 -18.11 22.63 -6.81
C LEU A 47 -19.18 21.63 -6.36
N THR A 48 -20.23 21.49 -7.16
CA THR A 48 -21.29 20.49 -6.94
C THR A 48 -20.91 19.19 -7.69
N CYS A 49 -20.91 18.08 -6.97
CA CYS A 49 -20.71 16.76 -7.55
C CYS A 49 -21.87 16.35 -8.46
N GLU A 50 -21.68 15.33 -9.29
CA GLU A 50 -22.69 14.79 -10.20
C GLU A 50 -23.97 14.33 -9.46
N ASP A 51 -23.84 13.86 -8.23
CA ASP A 51 -24.96 13.48 -7.35
C ASP A 51 -25.66 14.67 -6.65
N GLY A 52 -25.19 15.91 -6.90
CA GLY A 52 -25.73 17.14 -6.33
C GLY A 52 -25.16 17.56 -4.98
N VAL A 53 -24.15 16.87 -4.46
CA VAL A 53 -23.46 17.23 -3.21
C VAL A 53 -22.56 18.45 -3.45
N ASP A 54 -22.73 19.50 -2.66
CA ASP A 54 -21.84 20.66 -2.65
C ASP A 54 -20.58 20.35 -1.84
N CYS A 55 -19.44 20.21 -2.50
CA CYS A 55 -18.16 19.87 -1.89
C CYS A 55 -17.62 20.88 -0.86
N ARG A 56 -18.26 22.06 -0.75
CA ARG A 56 -17.93 23.06 0.29
C ARG A 56 -18.60 22.78 1.62
N ASN A 57 -19.52 21.84 1.68
CA ASN A 57 -20.28 21.49 2.85
C ASN A 57 -19.89 20.10 3.38
N TYR A 58 -20.51 19.68 4.47
CA TYR A 58 -20.37 18.32 4.98
C TYR A 58 -20.91 17.32 3.95
N GLY A 59 -20.09 16.31 3.64
CA GLY A 59 -20.39 15.30 2.63
C GLY A 59 -20.63 13.91 3.19
N GLY A 60 -20.58 12.92 2.30
CA GLY A 60 -20.62 11.51 2.65
C GLY A 60 -19.42 11.07 3.46
N LEU A 61 -19.53 9.90 4.12
CA LEU A 61 -18.47 9.37 5.00
C LEU A 61 -17.33 8.69 4.22
N ASP A 62 -17.58 8.28 2.99
CA ASP A 62 -16.70 7.43 2.18
C ASP A 62 -16.14 8.11 0.93
N GLY A 63 -16.39 9.40 0.76
CA GLY A 63 -15.91 10.24 -0.34
C GLY A 63 -16.96 10.56 -1.40
N ILE A 64 -16.61 11.44 -2.33
CA ILE A 64 -17.44 11.78 -3.48
C ILE A 64 -17.33 10.69 -4.56
N ASP A 65 -18.41 10.47 -5.29
CA ASP A 65 -18.53 9.41 -6.29
C ASP A 65 -17.46 9.48 -7.37
N GLU A 66 -17.12 10.68 -7.83
CA GLU A 66 -16.07 10.90 -8.84
C GLU A 66 -14.68 10.47 -8.34
N ALA A 67 -14.36 10.75 -7.08
CA ALA A 67 -13.09 10.31 -6.48
C ALA A 67 -13.07 8.79 -6.28
N LYS A 68 -14.19 8.20 -5.86
CA LYS A 68 -14.34 6.75 -5.73
C LYS A 68 -14.17 6.08 -7.09
N GLN A 69 -14.81 6.59 -8.14
CA GLN A 69 -14.70 6.05 -9.50
C GLN A 69 -13.26 6.14 -10.04
N LEU A 70 -12.62 7.31 -9.89
CA LEU A 70 -11.22 7.48 -10.32
C LEU A 70 -10.28 6.46 -9.68
N LEU A 71 -10.42 6.24 -8.38
CA LEU A 71 -9.56 5.30 -7.66
C LEU A 71 -9.97 3.84 -7.91
N ALA A 72 -11.25 3.57 -8.14
CA ALA A 72 -11.76 2.26 -8.55
C ALA A 72 -11.17 1.83 -9.89
N ASP A 73 -11.19 2.72 -10.89
CA ASP A 73 -10.60 2.48 -12.21
C ASP A 73 -9.08 2.26 -12.12
N MET A 74 -8.40 3.04 -11.29
CA MET A 74 -6.96 2.92 -11.07
C MET A 74 -6.57 1.57 -10.47
N MET A 75 -7.44 0.96 -9.67
CA MET A 75 -7.18 -0.29 -8.96
C MET A 75 -7.97 -1.49 -9.51
N GLU A 76 -8.74 -1.26 -10.57
CA GLU A 76 -9.55 -2.30 -11.23
C GLU A 76 -10.52 -3.01 -10.28
N VAL A 77 -11.27 -2.22 -9.49
CA VAL A 77 -12.23 -2.72 -8.50
C VAL A 77 -13.58 -2.02 -8.62
N PRO A 78 -14.68 -2.60 -8.08
CA PRO A 78 -15.97 -1.91 -8.04
C PRO A 78 -15.90 -0.62 -7.20
N LYS A 79 -16.52 0.46 -7.68
CA LYS A 79 -16.58 1.76 -7.00
C LYS A 79 -17.13 1.66 -5.58
N ASP A 80 -18.13 0.81 -5.37
CA ASP A 80 -18.81 0.67 -4.08
C ASP A 80 -17.92 0.05 -2.99
N ASN A 81 -16.81 -0.55 -3.39
CA ASN A 81 -15.81 -1.11 -2.49
C ASN A 81 -14.73 -0.09 -2.07
N VAL A 82 -14.78 1.15 -2.61
CA VAL A 82 -13.77 2.18 -2.36
C VAL A 82 -14.23 3.16 -1.30
N ILE A 83 -13.39 3.36 -0.29
CA ILE A 83 -13.52 4.43 0.70
C ILE A 83 -12.39 5.41 0.49
N ILE A 84 -12.73 6.67 0.24
CA ILE A 84 -11.76 7.77 0.19
C ILE A 84 -11.38 8.12 1.63
N PHE A 85 -10.10 8.19 1.86
CA PHE A 85 -9.53 8.51 3.16
C PHE A 85 -8.66 9.77 3.06
N GLY A 86 -7.84 10.08 4.06
CA GLY A 86 -7.00 11.26 4.08
C GLY A 86 -5.94 11.31 2.96
N ASN A 87 -4.78 11.90 3.23
CA ASN A 87 -3.74 12.12 2.23
C ASN A 87 -2.86 10.88 1.93
N SER A 88 -2.66 10.01 2.91
CA SER A 88 -1.60 8.98 2.85
C SER A 88 -2.12 7.59 3.15
N SER A 89 -1.83 6.62 2.26
CA SER A 89 -2.10 5.20 2.50
C SER A 89 -1.45 4.69 3.79
N LEU A 90 -0.31 5.25 4.19
CA LEU A 90 0.33 4.90 5.45
C LEU A 90 -0.55 5.23 6.67
N ASN A 91 -1.27 6.37 6.64
CA ASN A 91 -2.22 6.71 7.70
C ASN A 91 -3.41 5.75 7.72
N VAL A 92 -3.88 5.33 6.54
CA VAL A 92 -4.94 4.31 6.42
C VAL A 92 -4.49 3.00 7.06
N MET A 93 -3.28 2.54 6.74
CA MET A 93 -2.72 1.31 7.32
C MET A 93 -2.56 1.40 8.84
N TYR A 94 -2.06 2.55 9.33
CA TYR A 94 -1.96 2.79 10.78
C TYR A 94 -3.35 2.75 11.45
N ASP A 95 -4.34 3.45 10.89
CA ASP A 95 -5.69 3.48 11.44
C ASP A 95 -6.34 2.09 11.42
N THR A 96 -6.12 1.31 10.35
CA THR A 96 -6.60 -0.07 10.24
C THR A 96 -6.05 -0.94 11.37
N VAL A 97 -4.74 -0.90 11.61
CA VAL A 97 -4.12 -1.66 12.71
C VAL A 97 -4.59 -1.11 14.07
N ALA A 98 -4.68 0.20 14.23
CA ALA A 98 -5.17 0.82 15.48
C ALA A 98 -6.61 0.38 15.81
N ARG A 99 -7.48 0.31 14.81
CA ARG A 99 -8.86 -0.19 14.97
C ARG A 99 -8.89 -1.67 15.33
N ALA A 100 -8.07 -2.49 14.69
CA ALA A 100 -7.94 -3.89 15.03
C ALA A 100 -7.45 -4.08 16.49
N MET A 101 -6.48 -3.26 16.92
CA MET A 101 -5.98 -3.26 18.30
C MET A 101 -7.08 -2.88 19.30
N THR A 102 -7.90 -1.90 19.01
CA THR A 102 -8.85 -1.30 19.97
C THR A 102 -10.26 -1.88 19.91
N HIS A 103 -10.71 -2.31 18.74
CA HIS A 103 -12.10 -2.77 18.50
C HIS A 103 -12.19 -4.22 18.00
N GLY A 104 -11.08 -4.79 17.52
CA GLY A 104 -11.08 -6.06 16.79
C GLY A 104 -11.53 -5.90 15.33
N ILE A 105 -11.58 -7.00 14.61
CA ILE A 105 -12.01 -7.08 13.22
C ILE A 105 -13.23 -7.97 13.13
N MET A 106 -14.30 -7.48 12.51
CA MET A 106 -15.56 -8.23 12.28
C MET A 106 -16.08 -8.95 13.53
N GLY A 107 -16.06 -8.26 14.68
CA GLY A 107 -16.54 -8.79 15.95
C GLY A 107 -15.55 -9.69 16.70
N SER A 108 -14.31 -9.81 16.22
CA SER A 108 -13.26 -10.50 16.96
C SER A 108 -12.84 -9.75 18.23
N THR A 109 -12.14 -10.44 19.12
CA THR A 109 -11.54 -9.79 20.29
C THR A 109 -10.55 -8.72 19.86
N PRO A 110 -10.61 -7.51 20.44
CA PRO A 110 -9.60 -6.48 20.22
C PRO A 110 -8.19 -7.02 20.45
N TRP A 111 -7.28 -6.78 19.50
CA TRP A 111 -5.94 -7.37 19.55
C TRP A 111 -5.14 -6.96 20.78
N CYS A 112 -5.39 -5.76 21.32
CA CYS A 112 -4.75 -5.32 22.58
C CYS A 112 -5.15 -6.16 23.82
N LYS A 113 -6.19 -6.98 23.72
CA LYS A 113 -6.64 -7.89 24.79
C LYS A 113 -6.11 -9.31 24.61
N LEU A 114 -5.39 -9.60 23.54
CA LEU A 114 -4.74 -10.88 23.29
C LEU A 114 -3.37 -10.91 23.95
N ASP A 115 -2.97 -12.08 24.41
CA ASP A 115 -1.64 -12.27 25.02
C ASP A 115 -0.52 -11.98 24.03
N LYS A 116 -0.75 -12.25 22.74
CA LYS A 116 0.23 -12.09 21.69
C LYS A 116 -0.41 -11.81 20.34
N VAL A 117 0.19 -10.89 19.61
CA VAL A 117 -0.15 -10.58 18.21
C VAL A 117 1.12 -10.61 17.38
N LYS A 118 1.05 -11.24 16.21
CA LYS A 118 2.18 -11.38 15.28
C LYS A 118 1.76 -10.93 13.89
N PHE A 119 2.72 -10.37 13.15
CA PHE A 119 2.57 -10.01 11.73
C PHE A 119 3.65 -10.67 10.89
N LEU A 120 3.27 -11.12 9.71
CA LEU A 120 4.19 -11.58 8.67
C LEU A 120 4.72 -10.37 7.92
N CYS A 121 6.02 -10.25 7.88
CA CYS A 121 6.73 -9.10 7.32
C CYS A 121 7.68 -9.58 6.21
N PRO A 122 7.29 -9.47 4.92
CA PRO A 122 8.22 -9.74 3.82
C PRO A 122 9.44 -8.83 3.88
N VAL A 123 10.63 -9.42 3.83
CA VAL A 123 11.91 -8.71 3.98
C VAL A 123 12.89 -9.10 2.86
N PRO A 124 13.61 -8.11 2.30
CA PRO A 124 13.53 -6.65 2.52
C PRO A 124 12.15 -6.08 2.20
N GLY A 125 11.70 -5.08 2.98
CA GLY A 125 10.37 -4.48 2.84
C GLY A 125 10.36 -3.00 3.22
N TYR A 126 9.18 -2.38 3.15
CA TYR A 126 9.04 -0.97 3.46
C TYR A 126 9.08 -0.73 4.97
N ASP A 127 10.09 -0.01 5.45
CA ASP A 127 10.37 0.22 6.86
C ASP A 127 9.22 0.85 7.65
N ARG A 128 8.36 1.65 6.98
CA ARG A 128 7.21 2.29 7.63
C ARG A 128 6.11 1.30 8.01
N HIS A 129 5.94 0.22 7.26
CA HIS A 129 5.05 -0.88 7.67
C HIS A 129 5.53 -1.49 8.99
N PHE A 130 6.83 -1.74 9.09
CA PHE A 130 7.43 -2.32 10.29
C PHE A 130 7.36 -1.37 11.48
N ALA A 131 7.48 -0.06 11.26
CA ALA A 131 7.29 0.93 12.29
C ALA A 131 5.86 0.96 12.86
N ILE A 132 4.83 0.63 12.07
CA ILE A 132 3.45 0.47 12.57
C ILE A 132 3.38 -0.73 13.52
N THR A 133 3.91 -1.89 13.12
CA THR A 133 3.91 -3.09 13.97
C THR A 133 4.69 -2.88 15.27
N GLU A 134 5.86 -2.25 15.17
CA GLU A 134 6.69 -1.91 16.34
C GLU A 134 5.95 -0.99 17.31
N HIS A 135 5.26 0.05 16.78
CA HIS A 135 4.49 1.01 17.59
C HIS A 135 3.43 0.32 18.45
N PHE A 136 2.76 -0.71 17.92
CA PHE A 136 1.72 -1.44 18.65
C PHE A 136 2.26 -2.64 19.43
N GLY A 137 3.57 -2.86 19.48
CA GLY A 137 4.18 -4.00 20.16
C GLY A 137 3.85 -5.35 19.51
N ILE A 138 3.53 -5.35 18.22
CA ILE A 138 3.23 -6.55 17.44
C ILE A 138 4.56 -7.26 17.09
N GLU A 139 4.66 -8.55 17.36
CA GLU A 139 5.84 -9.35 17.00
C GLU A 139 5.92 -9.52 15.50
N MET A 140 7.06 -9.18 14.91
CA MET A 140 7.31 -9.32 13.49
C MET A 140 7.98 -10.65 13.15
N ILE A 141 7.40 -11.38 12.21
CA ILE A 141 7.97 -12.61 11.63
C ILE A 141 8.50 -12.28 10.25
N ASN A 142 9.80 -12.38 10.07
CA ASN A 142 10.43 -12.13 8.78
C ASN A 142 10.08 -13.23 7.77
N ILE A 143 9.54 -12.84 6.62
CA ILE A 143 9.25 -13.72 5.49
C ILE A 143 10.27 -13.40 4.38
N PRO A 144 11.06 -14.38 3.91
CA PRO A 144 12.00 -14.16 2.81
C PRO A 144 11.28 -13.70 1.54
N MET A 145 11.88 -12.78 0.80
CA MET A 145 11.45 -12.39 -0.55
C MET A 145 12.26 -13.16 -1.60
N ASN A 146 11.56 -13.82 -2.50
CA ASN A 146 12.08 -14.44 -3.72
C ASN A 146 12.04 -13.45 -4.90
N SER A 147 12.50 -13.86 -6.07
CA SER A 147 12.51 -13.01 -7.27
C SER A 147 11.12 -12.64 -7.82
N ASP A 148 10.08 -13.32 -7.38
CA ASP A 148 8.70 -13.21 -7.87
C ASP A 148 7.66 -12.94 -6.77
N GLY A 149 8.13 -12.73 -5.53
CA GLY A 149 7.28 -12.42 -4.38
C GLY A 149 7.74 -13.08 -3.07
N PRO A 150 6.94 -13.03 -2.01
CA PRO A 150 7.29 -13.63 -0.72
C PRO A 150 7.28 -15.15 -0.77
N ASP A 151 8.08 -15.77 0.11
CA ASP A 151 8.14 -17.23 0.27
C ASP A 151 6.84 -17.78 0.85
N ILE A 152 6.01 -18.36 -0.01
CA ILE A 152 4.67 -18.86 0.33
C ILE A 152 4.72 -20.02 1.33
N GLU A 153 5.71 -20.89 1.25
CA GLU A 153 5.80 -22.04 2.16
C GLU A 153 6.14 -21.59 3.59
N THR A 154 6.99 -20.58 3.73
CA THR A 154 7.26 -19.96 5.03
C THR A 154 5.99 -19.27 5.57
N ILE A 155 5.23 -18.55 4.73
CA ILE A 155 3.95 -17.97 5.12
C ILE A 155 2.99 -19.04 5.64
N LYS A 156 2.73 -20.10 4.88
CA LYS A 156 1.82 -21.21 5.24
C LYS A 156 2.18 -21.83 6.59
N LYS A 157 3.47 -22.02 6.85
CA LYS A 157 3.95 -22.58 8.11
C LYS A 157 3.55 -21.72 9.31
N HIS A 158 3.68 -20.40 9.19
CA HIS A 158 3.37 -19.48 10.28
C HIS A 158 1.86 -19.23 10.44
N LEU A 159 1.06 -19.35 9.38
CA LEU A 159 -0.38 -19.15 9.40
C LEU A 159 -1.16 -20.18 10.26
N GLN A 160 -0.52 -21.27 10.69
CA GLN A 160 -1.13 -22.23 11.61
C GLN A 160 -1.15 -21.72 13.07
N ASP A 161 -0.48 -20.62 13.36
CA ASP A 161 -0.47 -19.97 14.66
C ASP A 161 -1.57 -18.90 14.70
N GLU A 162 -2.58 -19.10 15.56
CA GLU A 162 -3.70 -18.16 15.73
C GLU A 162 -3.28 -16.76 16.22
N SER A 163 -2.06 -16.62 16.75
CA SER A 163 -1.53 -15.31 17.11
C SER A 163 -1.06 -14.47 15.91
N VAL A 164 -0.93 -15.09 14.73
CA VAL A 164 -0.59 -14.39 13.48
C VAL A 164 -1.85 -13.73 12.94
N LYS A 165 -1.92 -12.40 13.03
CA LYS A 165 -3.11 -11.61 12.75
C LYS A 165 -3.02 -10.80 11.46
N GLY A 166 -1.84 -10.67 10.88
CA GLY A 166 -1.72 -9.91 9.66
C GLY A 166 -0.43 -10.12 8.88
N MET A 167 -0.43 -9.58 7.67
CA MET A 167 0.70 -9.52 6.77
C MET A 167 0.68 -8.21 6.01
N PHE A 168 1.86 -7.61 5.80
CA PHE A 168 2.02 -6.51 4.83
C PHE A 168 2.47 -7.06 3.47
N CYS A 169 1.96 -6.45 2.39
CA CYS A 169 2.40 -6.71 1.02
C CYS A 169 2.59 -5.41 0.26
N VAL A 170 3.62 -5.35 -0.61
CA VAL A 170 3.76 -4.34 -1.67
C VAL A 170 3.90 -5.12 -2.97
N PRO A 171 2.79 -5.40 -3.68
CA PRO A 171 2.76 -6.45 -4.71
C PRO A 171 3.33 -6.02 -6.06
N LYS A 172 3.32 -4.73 -6.39
CA LYS A 172 3.91 -4.20 -7.63
C LYS A 172 5.08 -3.29 -7.29
N TYR A 173 6.23 -3.52 -7.93
CA TYR A 173 7.46 -2.75 -7.74
C TYR A 173 7.82 -2.55 -6.25
N SER A 174 7.88 -3.64 -5.52
CA SER A 174 8.08 -3.67 -4.06
C SER A 174 9.26 -2.80 -3.60
N ASN A 175 9.07 -2.07 -2.52
CA ASN A 175 10.14 -1.25 -1.93
C ASN A 175 10.89 -2.07 -0.85
N PRO A 176 12.23 -2.29 -0.96
CA PRO A 176 13.17 -1.59 -1.86
C PRO A 176 13.55 -2.36 -3.14
N GLN A 177 13.08 -3.58 -3.36
CA GLN A 177 13.62 -4.48 -4.36
C GLN A 177 13.07 -4.27 -5.79
N GLY A 178 11.93 -3.59 -5.95
CA GLY A 178 11.28 -3.39 -7.25
C GLY A 178 10.63 -4.65 -7.83
N ILE A 179 10.36 -5.66 -7.01
CA ILE A 179 9.75 -6.92 -7.44
C ILE A 179 8.26 -6.73 -7.63
N THR A 180 7.72 -7.23 -8.75
CA THR A 180 6.28 -7.42 -8.97
C THR A 180 5.94 -8.89 -8.72
N TYR A 181 4.92 -9.14 -7.90
CA TYR A 181 4.50 -10.51 -7.58
C TYR A 181 3.94 -11.20 -8.83
N SER A 182 4.36 -12.43 -9.03
CA SER A 182 3.86 -13.25 -10.13
C SER A 182 2.40 -13.66 -9.91
N ASP A 183 1.71 -14.01 -10.99
CA ASP A 183 0.33 -14.53 -10.94
C ASP A 183 0.21 -15.73 -10.00
N ASP A 184 1.21 -16.60 -9.98
CA ASP A 184 1.21 -17.78 -9.11
C ASP A 184 1.34 -17.40 -7.63
N ILE A 185 2.13 -16.38 -7.31
CA ILE A 185 2.22 -15.83 -5.95
C ILE A 185 0.89 -15.18 -5.53
N ILE A 186 0.25 -14.39 -6.41
CA ILE A 186 -1.05 -13.78 -6.10
C ILE A 186 -2.11 -14.86 -5.85
N LYS A 187 -2.20 -15.88 -6.70
CA LYS A 187 -3.12 -17.02 -6.52
C LYS A 187 -2.82 -17.77 -5.22
N ALA A 188 -1.53 -17.98 -4.92
CA ALA A 188 -1.13 -18.65 -3.68
C ALA A 188 -1.53 -17.82 -2.45
N ILE A 189 -1.35 -16.50 -2.48
CA ILE A 189 -1.79 -15.58 -1.40
C ILE A 189 -3.30 -15.64 -1.22
N ALA A 190 -4.08 -15.58 -2.31
CA ALA A 190 -5.54 -15.66 -2.25
C ALA A 190 -6.05 -16.99 -1.66
N SER A 191 -5.29 -18.08 -1.83
CA SER A 191 -5.62 -19.43 -1.35
C SER A 191 -5.17 -19.71 0.10
N LEU A 192 -4.51 -18.77 0.78
CA LEU A 192 -4.01 -18.96 2.14
C LEU A 192 -5.16 -19.24 3.12
N THR A 193 -4.95 -20.17 4.01
CA THR A 193 -5.93 -20.57 5.04
C THR A 193 -5.38 -20.30 6.44
N PRO A 194 -5.51 -19.06 6.93
CA PRO A 194 -5.03 -18.74 8.29
C PRO A 194 -5.87 -19.40 9.38
N ALA A 195 -5.21 -19.85 10.46
CA ALA A 195 -5.89 -20.34 11.65
C ALA A 195 -6.70 -19.23 12.35
N ALA A 196 -6.18 -17.99 12.32
CA ALA A 196 -6.86 -16.82 12.84
C ALA A 196 -7.94 -16.32 11.88
N LYS A 197 -9.21 -16.35 12.30
CA LYS A 197 -10.35 -15.84 11.48
C LYS A 197 -10.28 -14.34 11.20
N ASP A 198 -9.62 -13.59 12.07
CA ASP A 198 -9.41 -12.16 11.99
C ASP A 198 -8.06 -11.78 11.37
N PHE A 199 -7.40 -12.71 10.68
CA PHE A 199 -6.19 -12.44 9.90
C PHE A 199 -6.52 -11.52 8.71
N ARG A 200 -5.68 -10.51 8.49
CA ARG A 200 -5.83 -9.60 7.35
C ARG A 200 -4.51 -9.34 6.66
N ILE A 201 -4.57 -9.24 5.34
CA ILE A 201 -3.46 -8.81 4.51
C ILE A 201 -3.65 -7.32 4.20
N ILE A 202 -2.71 -6.50 4.65
CA ILE A 202 -2.65 -5.09 4.27
C ILE A 202 -1.84 -5.01 2.97
N TYR A 203 -2.56 -4.79 1.88
CA TYR A 203 -2.07 -4.87 0.52
C TYR A 203 -1.81 -3.46 -0.01
N ASP A 204 -0.57 -2.98 0.15
CA ASP A 204 -0.17 -1.62 -0.24
C ASP A 204 0.12 -1.58 -1.75
N ASN A 205 -0.88 -1.17 -2.53
CA ASN A 205 -0.78 -1.05 -3.99
C ASN A 205 -0.31 0.35 -4.41
N ALA A 206 0.73 0.83 -3.77
CA ALA A 206 1.26 2.19 -3.96
C ALA A 206 1.74 2.49 -5.38
N TYR A 207 2.01 1.46 -6.18
CA TYR A 207 2.60 1.57 -7.52
C TYR A 207 1.70 1.00 -8.63
N CYS A 208 0.38 0.91 -8.39
CA CYS A 208 -0.57 0.29 -9.31
C CYS A 208 -0.51 0.85 -10.74
N VAL A 209 -0.30 2.16 -10.91
CA VAL A 209 -0.24 2.86 -12.20
C VAL A 209 1.17 3.34 -12.56
N HIS A 210 2.21 2.85 -11.90
CA HIS A 210 3.59 3.28 -12.15
C HIS A 210 4.29 2.21 -12.99
N ASP A 211 4.67 2.61 -14.20
CA ASP A 211 5.46 1.76 -15.08
C ASP A 211 6.90 2.24 -15.10
N LEU A 212 7.84 1.33 -14.90
CA LEU A 212 9.27 1.63 -14.89
C LEU A 212 9.89 1.52 -16.28
N ASN A 213 9.17 0.91 -17.24
CA ASN A 213 9.60 0.69 -18.61
C ASN A 213 8.43 0.98 -19.57
N GLU A 214 8.70 1.02 -20.88
CA GLU A 214 7.68 1.17 -21.93
C GLU A 214 6.61 0.05 -21.88
N HIS A 215 6.97 -1.12 -21.39
CA HIS A 215 6.09 -2.24 -21.12
C HIS A 215 6.07 -2.47 -19.61
N GLY A 216 5.11 -1.85 -18.92
CA GLY A 216 4.96 -1.99 -17.47
C GLY A 216 4.62 -3.43 -17.06
N ASP A 217 4.98 -3.77 -15.82
CA ASP A 217 4.57 -5.06 -15.25
C ASP A 217 3.06 -5.10 -15.06
N THR A 218 2.46 -6.22 -15.40
CA THR A 218 1.07 -6.51 -15.04
C THR A 218 1.00 -7.18 -13.67
N LEU A 219 0.01 -6.79 -12.87
CA LEU A 219 -0.27 -7.42 -11.59
C LEU A 219 -1.65 -8.07 -11.66
N LEU A 220 -1.73 -9.37 -11.38
CA LEU A 220 -3.02 -10.05 -11.28
C LEU A 220 -3.87 -9.40 -10.17
N ASN A 221 -5.11 -9.05 -10.49
CA ASN A 221 -6.00 -8.47 -9.50
C ASN A 221 -6.42 -9.53 -8.46
N ILE A 222 -5.96 -9.37 -7.23
CA ILE A 222 -6.21 -10.32 -6.14
C ILE A 222 -7.71 -10.43 -5.81
N PHE A 223 -8.50 -9.37 -5.98
CA PHE A 223 -9.94 -9.40 -5.71
C PHE A 223 -10.72 -10.31 -6.69
N ASN A 224 -10.15 -10.63 -7.85
CA ASN A 224 -10.72 -11.65 -8.77
C ASN A 224 -10.35 -13.08 -8.34
N GLU A 225 -9.37 -13.24 -7.47
CA GLU A 225 -8.91 -14.55 -6.99
C GLU A 225 -9.56 -14.95 -5.65
N LEU A 226 -9.73 -14.01 -4.73
CA LEU A 226 -10.26 -14.24 -3.38
C LEU A 226 -11.61 -14.96 -3.34
N PRO A 227 -12.62 -14.62 -4.19
CA PRO A 227 -13.92 -15.31 -4.18
C PRO A 227 -13.85 -16.81 -4.50
N LYS A 228 -12.81 -17.25 -5.23
CA LYS A 228 -12.61 -18.67 -5.54
C LYS A 228 -12.38 -19.53 -4.29
N TYR A 229 -11.97 -18.88 -3.20
CA TYR A 229 -11.63 -19.50 -1.92
C TYR A 229 -12.55 -19.05 -0.77
N GLN A 230 -13.53 -18.17 -1.04
CA GLN A 230 -14.40 -17.54 -0.02
C GLN A 230 -13.56 -16.72 0.99
N HIS A 231 -12.57 -16.00 0.49
CA HIS A 231 -11.61 -15.20 1.28
C HIS A 231 -11.74 -13.69 1.00
N GLU A 232 -12.91 -13.23 0.57
CA GLU A 232 -13.16 -11.85 0.19
C GLU A 232 -12.71 -10.88 1.29
N ASP A 233 -13.00 -11.19 2.53
CA ASP A 233 -12.64 -10.35 3.70
C ASP A 233 -11.16 -10.35 4.06
N MET A 234 -10.33 -11.20 3.44
CA MET A 234 -8.94 -11.40 3.89
C MET A 234 -8.02 -10.25 3.52
N VAL A 235 -8.34 -9.47 2.49
CA VAL A 235 -7.46 -8.43 1.96
C VAL A 235 -8.06 -7.04 2.17
N ILE A 236 -7.25 -6.14 2.71
CA ILE A 236 -7.50 -4.71 2.77
C ILE A 236 -6.46 -4.06 1.85
N MET A 237 -6.91 -3.64 0.66
CA MET A 237 -6.02 -2.93 -0.27
C MET A 237 -6.01 -1.45 0.07
N VAL A 238 -4.85 -0.84 -0.04
CA VAL A 238 -4.67 0.61 0.10
C VAL A 238 -3.89 1.15 -1.08
N ALA A 239 -4.22 2.36 -1.48
CA ALA A 239 -3.50 3.11 -2.50
C ALA A 239 -3.55 4.61 -2.21
N SER A 240 -2.77 5.40 -2.95
CA SER A 240 -2.83 6.85 -2.87
C SER A 240 -2.31 7.51 -4.14
N THR A 241 -2.70 8.74 -4.37
CA THR A 241 -2.19 9.57 -5.48
C THR A 241 -0.86 10.25 -5.17
N SER A 242 -0.27 9.99 -3.99
CA SER A 242 0.93 10.68 -3.50
C SER A 242 2.15 10.59 -4.42
N LYS A 243 2.22 9.54 -5.25
CA LYS A 243 3.32 9.33 -6.20
C LYS A 243 2.92 9.67 -7.65
N ILE A 244 1.68 10.13 -7.87
CA ILE A 244 1.13 10.45 -9.19
C ILE A 244 1.24 11.94 -9.48
N SER A 245 0.88 12.78 -8.49
CA SER A 245 0.89 14.24 -8.61
C SER A 245 1.70 14.87 -7.48
N PHE A 246 1.04 15.57 -6.55
CA PHE A 246 1.70 16.21 -5.41
C PHE A 246 1.68 15.29 -4.18
N ALA A 247 2.85 14.86 -3.73
CA ALA A 247 2.96 14.00 -2.55
C ALA A 247 2.36 14.63 -1.27
N GLY A 248 2.39 15.97 -1.17
CA GLY A 248 1.86 16.71 -0.03
C GLY A 248 0.35 16.99 -0.07
N ALA A 249 -0.29 16.76 -1.22
CA ALA A 249 -1.72 17.06 -1.45
C ALA A 249 -2.44 15.86 -2.10
N GLY A 250 -1.98 14.65 -1.82
CA GLY A 250 -2.57 13.42 -2.35
C GLY A 250 -3.87 13.05 -1.66
N VAL A 251 -4.56 12.10 -2.26
CA VAL A 251 -5.72 11.41 -1.70
C VAL A 251 -5.38 9.93 -1.57
N SER A 252 -5.74 9.32 -0.47
CA SER A 252 -5.61 7.89 -0.26
C SER A 252 -6.97 7.22 -0.19
N CYS A 253 -6.97 5.92 -0.41
CA CYS A 253 -8.17 5.11 -0.29
C CYS A 253 -7.86 3.77 0.35
N LEU A 254 -8.93 3.17 0.84
CA LEU A 254 -8.99 1.80 1.32
C LEU A 254 -10.07 1.08 0.51
N LEU A 255 -9.77 -0.15 0.15
CA LEU A 255 -10.71 -1.06 -0.48
C LEU A 255 -10.97 -2.25 0.42
N TYR A 256 -12.23 -2.62 0.46
CA TYR A 256 -12.71 -3.84 1.11
C TYR A 256 -13.72 -4.55 0.20
N THR A 257 -14.07 -5.76 0.51
CA THR A 257 -15.12 -6.51 -0.19
C THR A 257 -16.38 -6.65 0.67
#